data_18bb2f180a0dad8b3e84585ae3e6f79c
#
_entry.id   18bb2f180a0dad8b3e84585ae3e6f79c
#
_cell.length_a   1.000
_cell.length_b   1.000
_cell.length_c   1.000
_cell.angle_alpha   90.00
_cell.angle_beta   90.00
_cell.angle_gamma   90.00
#
_symmetry.space_group_name_H-M   'P 1'
#
loop_
_entity.id
_entity.type
_entity.pdbx_description
1 polymer ?
#
loop_
_entity_poly.entity_id
_entity_poly.type
_entity_poly.pdbx_seq_one_letter_code
_entity_poly.pdbx_strand_id
1 'polypeptide(L)'
;QDTIWYTSYTDLQYFDRIFSTEEAMSPDQHKIVVAFRLMNQMLFFDREKLTSKWLTTSTELPLPHTTDGQHYSGVCCTDKTVLAFRAFPLHPDGRKRERNISVFDWNGKFKYLLNIEHPLKAPFFDAEKGFLYATDDEDRIRKYAVGEFL
;
A
#
# COMPACT_ATOMS: atom_id res chain seq x y z
N GLN A 1 25.43 -5.37 1.85
CA GLN A 1 24.67 -4.91 3.03
C GLN A 1 24.64 -3.39 2.97
N ASP A 2 23.56 -2.83 2.45
CA ASP A 2 23.40 -1.37 2.42
C ASP A 2 22.97 -0.91 3.81
N THR A 3 23.87 -0.26 4.49
CA THR A 3 23.62 0.32 5.81
C THR A 3 22.86 1.62 5.62
N ILE A 4 21.60 1.65 6.07
CA ILE A 4 20.83 2.89 6.12
C ILE A 4 21.34 3.72 7.31
N TRP A 5 21.96 4.85 7.01
CA TRP A 5 22.41 5.78 8.03
C TRP A 5 21.26 6.72 8.41
N TYR A 6 20.76 6.61 9.63
CA TYR A 6 19.85 7.60 10.21
C TYR A 6 20.67 8.69 10.88
N THR A 7 20.67 9.87 10.34
CA THR A 7 21.19 11.03 11.06
C THR A 7 20.15 11.46 12.09
N SER A 8 20.50 11.29 13.35
CA SER A 8 19.88 11.83 14.59
C SER A 8 18.47 12.42 14.45
N TYR A 9 17.45 11.58 14.46
CA TYR A 9 16.10 12.03 14.79
C TYR A 9 15.94 11.97 16.30
N THR A 10 15.83 13.13 16.92
CA THR A 10 15.63 13.26 18.38
C THR A 10 14.16 13.11 18.81
N ASP A 11 13.25 12.91 17.84
CA ASP A 11 11.82 12.82 18.09
C ASP A 11 11.30 11.40 17.84
N LEU A 12 11.11 10.64 18.92
CA LEU A 12 10.54 9.29 18.91
C LEU A 12 9.13 9.26 18.26
N GLN A 13 8.32 10.31 18.42
CA GLN A 13 6.98 10.38 17.82
C GLN A 13 7.06 10.46 16.29
N TYR A 14 8.09 11.10 15.77
CA TYR A 14 8.33 11.14 14.33
C TYR A 14 8.73 9.76 13.79
N PHE A 15 9.53 9.01 14.57
CA PHE A 15 9.99 7.68 14.21
C PHE A 15 8.82 6.69 14.09
N ASP A 16 7.91 6.69 15.07
CA ASP A 16 6.71 5.83 15.05
C ASP A 16 5.82 6.11 13.83
N ARG A 17 5.72 7.37 13.42
CA ARG A 17 4.93 7.75 12.24
C ARG A 17 5.56 7.28 10.92
N ILE A 18 6.88 7.34 10.78
CA ILE A 18 7.59 6.90 9.56
C ILE A 18 7.38 5.41 9.31
N PHE A 19 7.41 4.61 10.36
CA PHE A 19 7.24 3.16 10.28
C PHE A 19 5.78 2.69 10.40
N SER A 20 4.82 3.61 10.31
CA SER A 20 3.42 3.24 10.20
C SER A 20 3.18 2.45 8.93
N THR A 21 2.62 1.26 9.06
CA THR A 21 2.43 0.29 7.97
C THR A 21 0.98 -0.11 7.80
N GLU A 22 0.67 -0.61 6.62
CA GLU A 22 -0.52 -1.38 6.29
C GLU A 22 -0.06 -2.76 5.84
N GLU A 23 -0.72 -3.82 6.29
CA GLU A 23 -0.27 -5.18 6.10
C GLU A 23 -1.38 -6.06 5.56
N ALA A 24 -1.01 -7.02 4.70
CA ALA A 24 -1.92 -8.07 4.26
C ALA A 24 -1.17 -9.39 4.12
N MET A 25 -1.91 -10.46 4.35
CA MET A 25 -1.41 -11.84 4.25
C MET A 25 -2.19 -12.59 3.17
N SER A 26 -1.50 -13.38 2.36
CA SER A 26 -2.15 -14.25 1.38
C SER A 26 -3.11 -15.23 2.05
N PRO A 27 -4.19 -15.67 1.37
CA PRO A 27 -5.15 -16.58 1.96
C PRO A 27 -4.56 -17.88 2.50
N ASP A 28 -3.50 -18.39 1.87
CA ASP A 28 -2.73 -19.55 2.31
C ASP A 28 -1.75 -19.27 3.46
N GLN A 29 -1.62 -18.02 3.87
CA GLN A 29 -0.75 -17.51 4.93
C GLN A 29 0.76 -17.69 4.69
N HIS A 30 1.18 -18.00 3.46
CA HIS A 30 2.59 -18.18 3.12
C HIS A 30 3.29 -16.87 2.75
N LYS A 31 2.55 -15.85 2.35
CA LYS A 31 3.10 -14.57 1.90
C LYS A 31 2.51 -13.40 2.66
N ILE A 32 3.35 -12.42 2.92
CA ILE A 32 2.98 -11.18 3.60
C ILE A 32 3.45 -10.01 2.74
N VAL A 33 2.63 -8.99 2.65
CA VAL A 33 3.01 -7.70 2.11
C VAL A 33 2.84 -6.62 3.17
N VAL A 34 3.84 -5.74 3.26
CA VAL A 34 3.83 -4.57 4.14
C VAL A 34 3.98 -3.33 3.27
N ALA A 35 3.02 -2.43 3.33
CA ALA A 35 3.07 -1.15 2.64
C ALA A 35 3.31 -0.03 3.66
N PHE A 36 4.33 0.80 3.44
CA PHE A 36 4.67 1.88 4.35
C PHE A 36 3.83 3.11 4.06
N ARG A 37 3.10 3.59 5.06
CA ARG A 37 2.15 4.70 4.88
C ARG A 37 2.81 6.01 4.45
N LEU A 38 4.00 6.30 5.00
CA LEU A 38 4.71 7.54 4.75
C LEU A 38 5.90 7.41 3.79
N MET A 39 6.13 6.22 3.26
CA MET A 39 7.18 5.94 2.28
C MET A 39 6.59 5.29 1.03
N ASN A 40 7.21 5.55 -0.13
CA ASN A 40 6.80 4.91 -1.38
C ASN A 40 7.35 3.47 -1.52
N GLN A 41 7.44 2.76 -0.40
CA GLN A 41 8.02 1.43 -0.33
C GLN A 41 7.02 0.38 0.11
N MET A 42 7.22 -0.83 -0.41
CA MET A 42 6.54 -2.04 0.01
C MET A 42 7.55 -3.15 0.24
N LEU A 43 7.28 -4.02 1.20
CA LEU A 43 8.04 -5.24 1.46
C LEU A 43 7.15 -6.45 1.17
N PHE A 44 7.62 -7.32 0.31
CA PHE A 44 7.02 -8.63 0.03
C PHE A 44 7.85 -9.70 0.73
N PHE A 45 7.22 -10.52 1.52
CA PHE A 45 7.87 -11.59 2.28
C PHE A 45 7.22 -12.94 1.96
N ASP A 46 8.06 -13.93 1.63
CA ASP A 46 7.67 -15.34 1.42
C ASP A 46 8.16 -16.15 2.63
N ARG A 47 7.20 -16.65 3.42
CA ARG A 47 7.48 -17.37 4.67
C ARG A 47 8.05 -18.77 4.42
N GLU A 48 7.68 -19.42 3.33
CA GLU A 48 8.19 -20.77 3.02
C GLU A 48 9.65 -20.69 2.58
N LYS A 49 9.99 -19.71 1.76
CA LYS A 49 11.35 -19.54 1.24
C LYS A 49 12.23 -18.70 2.15
N LEU A 50 11.65 -18.08 3.18
CA LEU A 50 12.34 -17.11 4.04
C LEU A 50 13.04 -16.00 3.25
N THR A 51 12.39 -15.53 2.20
CA THR A 51 12.92 -14.49 1.31
C THR A 51 12.07 -13.22 1.40
N SER A 52 12.71 -12.08 1.22
CA SER A 52 12.03 -10.79 1.16
C SER A 52 12.47 -10.00 -0.07
N LYS A 53 11.57 -9.15 -0.56
CA LYS A 53 11.82 -8.24 -1.66
C LYS A 53 11.26 -6.86 -1.33
N TRP A 54 12.13 -5.87 -1.38
CA TRP A 54 11.76 -4.47 -1.30
C TRP A 54 11.36 -3.94 -2.67
N LEU A 55 10.29 -3.19 -2.71
CA LEU A 55 9.80 -2.50 -3.89
C LEU A 55 9.70 -1.00 -3.59
N THR A 56 10.36 -0.19 -4.41
CA THR A 56 10.15 1.26 -4.44
C THR A 56 9.21 1.58 -5.60
N THR A 57 8.08 2.20 -5.33
CA THR A 57 7.00 2.38 -6.32
C THR A 57 7.03 3.72 -7.05
N SER A 58 7.99 4.57 -6.75
CA SER A 58 8.25 5.81 -7.49
C SER A 58 9.73 6.13 -7.51
N THR A 59 10.12 7.07 -8.38
CA THR A 59 11.49 7.60 -8.45
C THR A 59 11.81 8.64 -7.38
N GLU A 60 10.81 9.00 -6.56
CA GLU A 60 11.01 9.90 -5.43
C GLU A 60 11.81 9.21 -4.32
N LEU A 61 12.53 9.99 -3.55
CA LEU A 61 13.26 9.44 -2.40
C LEU A 61 12.29 8.73 -1.46
N PRO A 62 12.67 7.56 -0.91
CA PRO A 62 11.81 6.78 -0.03
C PRO A 62 11.54 7.46 1.32
N LEU A 63 12.27 8.51 1.65
CA LEU A 63 12.10 9.23 2.90
C LEU A 63 10.99 10.28 2.80
N PRO A 64 10.16 10.41 3.83
CA PRO A 64 9.13 11.44 3.86
C PRO A 64 9.79 12.81 3.93
N HIS A 65 9.56 13.62 2.91
CA HIS A 65 10.02 15.00 2.89
C HIS A 65 9.10 15.94 3.67
N THR A 66 7.87 15.50 3.93
CA THR A 66 6.88 16.25 4.69
C THR A 66 6.03 15.30 5.53
N THR A 67 5.55 15.78 6.66
CA THR A 67 4.69 15.04 7.58
C THR A 67 3.28 14.78 7.04
N ASP A 68 2.92 15.36 5.91
CA ASP A 68 1.54 15.41 5.41
C ASP A 68 1.26 14.45 4.24
N GLY A 69 2.28 13.74 3.75
CA GLY A 69 2.14 12.81 2.64
C GLY A 69 1.92 11.37 3.08
N GLN A 70 0.80 10.78 2.70
CA GLN A 70 0.62 9.33 2.77
C GLN A 70 0.83 8.73 1.38
N HIS A 71 1.69 7.71 1.27
CA HIS A 71 1.87 6.95 0.02
C HIS A 71 0.84 5.82 -0.11
N TYR A 72 0.51 5.16 1.00
CA TYR A 72 -0.46 4.08 1.03
C TYR A 72 -1.49 4.31 2.13
N SER A 73 -2.76 4.07 1.80
CA SER A 73 -3.90 4.12 2.73
C SER A 73 -4.43 2.74 3.11
N GLY A 74 -3.88 1.70 2.51
CA GLY A 74 -4.24 0.33 2.79
C GLY A 74 -3.65 -0.63 1.78
N VAL A 75 -3.63 -1.90 2.14
CA VAL A 75 -3.27 -3.01 1.27
C VAL A 75 -4.19 -4.18 1.54
N CYS A 76 -4.60 -4.88 0.50
CA CYS A 76 -5.23 -6.19 0.60
C CYS A 76 -4.73 -7.11 -0.50
N CYS A 77 -5.07 -8.39 -0.44
CA CYS A 77 -4.53 -9.33 -1.40
C CYS A 77 -5.49 -10.49 -1.71
N THR A 78 -5.22 -11.14 -2.82
CA THR A 78 -5.77 -12.42 -3.23
C THR A 78 -4.65 -13.48 -3.18
N ASP A 79 -4.95 -14.69 -3.60
CA ASP A 79 -3.94 -15.74 -3.83
C ASP A 79 -2.92 -15.37 -4.91
N LYS A 80 -3.27 -14.51 -5.86
CA LYS A 80 -2.45 -14.15 -7.03
C LYS A 80 -1.93 -12.72 -7.03
N THR A 81 -2.64 -11.80 -6.39
CA THR A 81 -2.38 -10.37 -6.52
C THR A 81 -2.37 -9.64 -5.20
N VAL A 82 -1.65 -8.53 -5.17
CA VAL A 82 -1.61 -7.54 -4.10
C VAL A 82 -2.18 -6.23 -4.63
N LEU A 83 -3.15 -5.68 -3.90
CA LEU A 83 -3.81 -4.40 -4.19
C LEU A 83 -3.30 -3.36 -3.20
N ALA A 84 -2.54 -2.40 -3.67
CA ALA A 84 -2.03 -1.30 -2.85
C ALA A 84 -2.82 -0.01 -3.14
N PHE A 85 -3.48 0.48 -2.12
CA PHE A 85 -4.31 1.68 -2.17
C PHE A 85 -3.43 2.90 -1.95
N ARG A 86 -3.27 3.70 -2.99
CA ARG A 86 -2.40 4.87 -2.95
C ARG A 86 -3.14 6.07 -2.37
N ALA A 87 -2.58 6.62 -1.32
CA ALA A 87 -3.03 7.86 -0.73
C ALA A 87 -2.01 8.96 -1.07
N PHE A 88 -2.12 9.54 -2.25
CA PHE A 88 -1.26 10.68 -2.58
C PHE A 88 -1.68 11.91 -1.77
N PRO A 89 -0.70 12.66 -1.24
CA PRO A 89 -0.96 14.00 -0.74
C PRO A 89 -1.54 14.84 -1.88
N LEU A 90 -2.24 15.90 -1.53
CA LEU A 90 -2.61 16.92 -2.50
C LEU A 90 -1.35 17.34 -3.23
N HIS A 91 -1.36 17.25 -4.56
CA HIS A 91 -0.29 17.82 -5.35
C HIS A 91 -0.10 19.28 -4.93
N PRO A 92 1.12 19.82 -4.82
CA PRO A 92 1.34 21.22 -4.40
C PRO A 92 0.54 22.25 -5.20
N ASP A 93 0.08 21.87 -6.40
CA ASP A 93 -0.76 22.71 -7.27
C ASP A 93 -2.27 22.54 -7.05
N GLY A 94 -2.70 21.83 -5.99
CA GLY A 94 -4.11 21.63 -5.64
C GLY A 94 -4.87 20.66 -6.54
N ARG A 95 -4.18 19.93 -7.45
CA ARG A 95 -4.84 18.90 -8.27
C ARG A 95 -5.38 17.77 -7.38
N LYS A 96 -6.54 17.26 -7.77
CA LYS A 96 -7.21 16.16 -7.06
C LYS A 96 -6.28 14.94 -6.95
N ARG A 97 -6.32 14.31 -5.77
CA ARG A 97 -5.65 13.03 -5.50
C ARG A 97 -5.93 12.04 -6.61
N GLU A 98 -4.90 11.44 -7.17
CA GLU A 98 -5.09 10.26 -8.00
C GLU A 98 -5.73 9.16 -7.16
N ARG A 99 -6.82 8.62 -7.69
CA ARG A 99 -7.64 7.63 -7.01
C ARG A 99 -7.38 6.28 -7.64
N ASN A 100 -6.25 5.70 -7.27
CA ASN A 100 -5.77 4.49 -7.93
C ASN A 100 -5.46 3.39 -6.94
N ILE A 101 -5.76 2.16 -7.33
CA ILE A 101 -5.24 0.96 -6.70
C ILE A 101 -4.17 0.40 -7.62
N SER A 102 -2.94 0.32 -7.13
CA SER A 102 -1.87 -0.36 -7.86
C SER A 102 -1.96 -1.86 -7.63
N VAL A 103 -2.00 -2.62 -8.71
CA VAL A 103 -2.07 -4.08 -8.64
C VAL A 103 -0.70 -4.66 -8.98
N PHE A 104 -0.21 -5.53 -8.10
CA PHE A 104 1.06 -6.25 -8.22
C PHE A 104 0.81 -7.75 -8.17
N ASP A 105 1.74 -8.54 -8.71
CA ASP A 105 1.85 -9.95 -8.33
C ASP A 105 2.66 -10.11 -7.02
N TRP A 106 2.69 -11.31 -6.48
CA TRP A 106 3.45 -11.61 -5.26
C TRP A 106 4.98 -11.56 -5.42
N ASN A 107 5.49 -11.38 -6.64
CA ASN A 107 6.89 -11.07 -6.88
C ASN A 107 7.16 -9.55 -6.89
N GLY A 108 6.16 -8.73 -6.58
CA GLY A 108 6.25 -7.28 -6.61
C GLY A 108 6.31 -6.70 -8.03
N LYS A 109 5.92 -7.45 -9.06
CA LYS A 109 5.83 -6.94 -10.43
C LYS A 109 4.52 -6.20 -10.58
N PHE A 110 4.60 -4.92 -10.96
CA PHE A 110 3.44 -4.12 -11.32
C PHE A 110 2.68 -4.73 -12.51
N LYS A 111 1.37 -4.78 -12.39
CA LYS A 111 0.47 -5.30 -13.42
C LYS A 111 -0.32 -4.19 -14.09
N TYR A 112 -1.12 -3.47 -13.33
CA TYR A 112 -1.98 -2.39 -13.84
C TYR A 112 -2.49 -1.51 -12.71
N LEU A 113 -3.16 -0.42 -13.08
CA LEU A 113 -3.90 0.45 -12.17
C LEU A 113 -5.40 0.20 -12.31
N LEU A 114 -6.09 0.12 -11.17
CA LEU A 114 -7.53 0.24 -11.13
C LEU A 114 -7.89 1.68 -10.73
N ASN A 115 -8.65 2.35 -11.58
CA ASN A 115 -9.17 3.67 -11.27
C ASN A 115 -10.45 3.53 -10.45
N ILE A 116 -10.54 4.29 -9.38
CA ILE A 116 -11.69 4.29 -8.46
C ILE A 116 -12.27 5.70 -8.33
N GLU A 117 -13.56 5.78 -8.04
CA GLU A 117 -14.25 7.08 -7.94
C GLU A 117 -13.91 7.85 -6.66
N HIS A 118 -13.59 7.14 -5.60
CA HIS A 118 -13.36 7.71 -4.28
C HIS A 118 -12.01 7.29 -3.70
N PRO A 119 -11.30 8.14 -2.95
CA PRO A 119 -10.19 7.70 -2.12
C PRO A 119 -10.67 6.63 -1.15
N LEU A 120 -9.93 5.54 -1.05
CA LEU A 120 -10.30 4.40 -0.21
C LEU A 120 -9.23 4.14 0.85
N LYS A 121 -9.68 3.63 2.00
CA LYS A 121 -8.84 3.19 3.12
C LYS A 121 -9.41 1.89 3.71
N ALA A 122 -8.62 1.20 4.52
CA ALA A 122 -9.01 -0.04 5.20
C ALA A 122 -9.66 -1.07 4.26
N PRO A 123 -8.99 -1.49 3.18
CA PRO A 123 -9.58 -2.39 2.21
C PRO A 123 -9.69 -3.82 2.73
N PHE A 124 -10.75 -4.49 2.31
CA PHE A 124 -10.97 -5.92 2.50
C PHE A 124 -11.45 -6.56 1.20
N PHE A 125 -10.81 -7.63 0.76
CA PHE A 125 -11.23 -8.40 -0.40
C PHE A 125 -11.92 -9.69 0.01
N ASP A 126 -13.20 -9.85 -0.38
CA ASP A 126 -13.96 -11.08 -0.23
C ASP A 126 -13.70 -11.98 -1.45
N ALA A 127 -12.82 -12.95 -1.27
CA ALA A 127 -12.39 -13.84 -2.35
C ALA A 127 -13.51 -14.77 -2.86
N GLU A 128 -14.45 -15.15 -2.00
CA GLU A 128 -15.56 -16.03 -2.37
C GLU A 128 -16.56 -15.33 -3.29
N LYS A 129 -16.77 -14.04 -3.05
CA LYS A 129 -17.75 -13.24 -3.80
C LYS A 129 -17.14 -12.35 -4.87
N GLY A 130 -15.81 -12.20 -4.91
CA GLY A 130 -15.11 -11.32 -5.84
C GLY A 130 -15.36 -9.83 -5.59
N PHE A 131 -15.66 -9.44 -4.35
CA PHE A 131 -15.92 -8.05 -3.99
C PHE A 131 -14.81 -7.44 -3.15
N LEU A 132 -14.48 -6.22 -3.49
CA LEU A 132 -13.65 -5.35 -2.68
C LEU A 132 -14.54 -4.43 -1.85
N TYR A 133 -14.32 -4.42 -0.55
CA TYR A 133 -14.92 -3.48 0.39
C TYR A 133 -13.84 -2.54 0.91
N ALA A 134 -14.17 -1.28 1.06
CA ALA A 134 -13.29 -0.29 1.67
C ALA A 134 -14.10 0.88 2.22
N THR A 135 -13.51 1.68 3.09
CA THR A 135 -14.13 2.93 3.54
C THR A 135 -13.63 4.11 2.70
N ASP A 136 -14.52 5.03 2.37
CA ASP A 136 -14.15 6.29 1.73
C ASP A 136 -13.75 7.36 2.77
N ASP A 137 -13.47 8.58 2.31
CA ASP A 137 -13.08 9.72 3.14
C ASP A 137 -14.22 10.28 4.02
N GLU A 138 -15.47 9.86 3.76
CA GLU A 138 -16.64 10.16 4.60
C GLU A 138 -17.01 8.99 5.52
N ASP A 139 -16.10 8.00 5.70
CA ASP A 139 -16.28 6.78 6.49
C ASP A 139 -17.45 5.87 6.03
N ARG A 140 -17.86 6.00 4.77
CA ARG A 140 -18.89 5.13 4.18
C ARG A 140 -18.24 3.88 3.60
N ILE A 141 -18.90 2.73 3.80
CA ILE A 141 -18.46 1.48 3.18
C ILE A 141 -18.80 1.50 1.69
N ARG A 142 -17.79 1.30 0.86
CA ARG A 142 -17.89 1.14 -0.59
C ARG A 142 -17.69 -0.33 -0.96
N LYS A 143 -18.41 -0.77 -1.99
CA LYS A 143 -18.35 -2.13 -2.52
C LYS A 143 -18.12 -2.08 -4.02
N TYR A 144 -17.10 -2.80 -4.49
CA TYR A 144 -16.72 -2.88 -5.91
C TYR A 144 -16.67 -4.34 -6.35
N ALA A 145 -17.25 -4.66 -7.50
CA ALA A 145 -17.08 -5.96 -8.15
C ALA A 145 -15.74 -5.94 -8.91
N VAL A 146 -14.72 -6.57 -8.37
CA VAL A 146 -13.37 -6.57 -8.94
C VAL A 146 -12.83 -7.96 -9.25
N GLY A 147 -13.59 -9.02 -8.92
CA GLY A 147 -13.13 -10.41 -9.07
C GLY A 147 -12.72 -10.80 -10.49
N GLU A 148 -13.31 -10.19 -11.51
CA GLU A 148 -12.96 -10.43 -12.90
C GLU A 148 -11.60 -9.81 -13.31
N PHE A 149 -11.08 -8.89 -12.51
CA PHE A 149 -9.84 -8.15 -12.78
C PHE A 149 -8.65 -8.65 -11.93
N LEU A 150 -8.85 -9.62 -11.06
CA LEU A 150 -7.87 -10.12 -10.10
C LEU A 150 -7.55 -11.59 -10.31
#